data_c3451ef70900e178bed649c86db63fc5
#
_entry.id   c3451ef70900e178bed649c86db63fc5
#
_cell.length_a   1.000
_cell.length_b   1.000
_cell.length_c   1.000
_cell.angle_alpha   90.00
_cell.angle_beta   90.00
_cell.angle_gamma   90.00
#
_symmetry.space_group_name_H-M   'P 1'
#
loop_
_entity.id
_entity.type
_entity.pdbx_description
1 polymer ?
#
loop_
_entity_poly.entity_id
_entity_poly.type
_entity_poly.pdbx_seq_one_letter_code
_entity_poly.pdbx_strand_id
1 'polypeptide(L)'
;MSTPHNSAAPGAFAKTVLMPGDPLRSQFIAETFLENPVLVNNVRGVQGYTGAYKGVPVSVMASGMGMPSIGIYSHELYTQYGVENIIRVGSAGAMRADLELGSVVAGQGACTNSSFADQYELGGAYAPICDFDLLMAAVESARELGVKMPVGNLYSSDTFYDAAGRNDRMKKMGVMAVEMEAAALYCTAAYLGKRALAICSISDNLVTGEELPPADRQTTFTNMMKIGLEAAVKMAQRG
;
A
#
# COMPACT_ATOMS: atom_id res chain seq x y z
N MET A 1 -22.22 -8.19 -7.21
CA MET A 1 -23.13 -7.69 -6.15
C MET A 1 -22.37 -6.61 -5.39
N SER A 2 -23.02 -5.53 -5.01
CA SER A 2 -22.41 -4.51 -4.15
C SER A 2 -22.17 -5.08 -2.74
N THR A 3 -21.10 -4.63 -2.09
CA THR A 3 -20.82 -4.93 -0.69
C THR A 3 -21.31 -3.77 0.20
N PRO A 4 -21.30 -3.88 1.54
CA PRO A 4 -21.60 -2.76 2.43
C PRO A 4 -20.66 -1.55 2.27
N HIS A 5 -19.47 -1.75 1.69
CA HIS A 5 -18.41 -0.73 1.62
C HIS A 5 -18.04 -0.37 0.18
N ASN A 6 -18.60 -1.06 -0.82
CA ASN A 6 -18.26 -0.82 -2.22
C ASN A 6 -19.47 -1.05 -3.12
N SER A 7 -19.83 -0.03 -3.91
CA SER A 7 -20.99 -0.03 -4.82
C SER A 7 -20.63 -0.29 -6.29
N ALA A 8 -19.38 -0.61 -6.58
CA ALA A 8 -18.92 -0.87 -7.94
C ALA A 8 -19.68 -2.03 -8.58
N ALA A 9 -19.88 -1.96 -9.90
CA ALA A 9 -20.44 -3.06 -10.67
C ALA A 9 -19.44 -4.24 -10.74
N PRO A 10 -19.92 -5.48 -10.93
CA PRO A 10 -19.04 -6.61 -11.22
C PRO A 10 -18.13 -6.31 -12.42
N GLY A 11 -16.84 -6.60 -12.27
CA GLY A 11 -15.84 -6.35 -13.32
C GLY A 11 -15.40 -4.88 -13.46
N ALA A 12 -15.88 -3.98 -12.58
CA ALA A 12 -15.48 -2.57 -12.63
C ALA A 12 -14.03 -2.32 -12.19
N PHE A 13 -13.43 -3.21 -11.40
CA PHE A 13 -12.04 -3.12 -11.00
C PHE A 13 -11.13 -3.95 -11.91
N ALA A 14 -9.94 -3.44 -12.16
CA ALA A 14 -8.86 -4.15 -12.85
C ALA A 14 -8.24 -5.23 -11.95
N LYS A 15 -7.43 -6.12 -12.52
CA LYS A 15 -6.71 -7.17 -11.79
C LYS A 15 -5.72 -6.63 -10.78
N THR A 16 -5.15 -5.46 -11.04
CA THR A 16 -4.21 -4.78 -10.14
C THR A 16 -4.81 -3.46 -9.64
N VAL A 17 -4.79 -3.28 -8.32
CA VAL A 17 -5.27 -2.07 -7.64
C VAL A 17 -4.12 -1.41 -6.89
N LEU A 18 -3.87 -0.13 -7.16
CA LEU A 18 -3.05 0.72 -6.30
C LEU A 18 -3.92 1.22 -5.13
N MET A 19 -3.41 1.08 -3.91
CA MET A 19 -4.20 1.36 -2.71
C MET A 19 -3.52 2.39 -1.79
N PRO A 20 -3.74 3.71 -2.01
CA PRO A 20 -3.37 4.73 -1.04
C PRO A 20 -4.31 4.70 0.19
N GLY A 21 -3.86 5.23 1.33
CA GLY A 21 -4.73 5.43 2.49
C GLY A 21 -5.74 6.55 2.30
N ASP A 22 -5.32 7.62 1.64
CA ASP A 22 -6.07 8.86 1.46
C ASP A 22 -6.94 8.83 0.19
N PRO A 23 -8.28 9.10 0.29
CA PRO A 23 -9.16 9.18 -0.87
C PRO A 23 -8.76 10.26 -1.88
N LEU A 24 -8.26 11.41 -1.42
CA LEU A 24 -7.80 12.47 -2.32
C LEU A 24 -6.56 12.06 -3.10
N ARG A 25 -5.71 11.21 -2.52
CA ARG A 25 -4.60 10.61 -3.26
C ARG A 25 -5.07 9.60 -4.30
N SER A 26 -6.16 8.86 -4.04
CA SER A 26 -6.77 8.00 -5.08
C SER A 26 -7.21 8.80 -6.28
N GLN A 27 -7.91 9.92 -6.05
CA GLN A 27 -8.32 10.85 -7.09
C GLN A 27 -7.11 11.41 -7.84
N PHE A 28 -6.11 11.92 -7.12
CA PHE A 28 -4.89 12.47 -7.70
C PHE A 28 -4.17 11.47 -8.62
N ILE A 29 -3.99 10.21 -8.17
CA ILE A 29 -3.35 9.18 -8.98
C ILE A 29 -4.18 8.91 -10.24
N ALA A 30 -5.49 8.76 -10.11
CA ALA A 30 -6.38 8.48 -11.23
C ALA A 30 -6.35 9.61 -12.27
N GLU A 31 -6.55 10.85 -11.85
CA GLU A 31 -6.63 12.00 -12.74
C GLU A 31 -5.27 12.37 -13.37
N THR A 32 -4.15 12.09 -12.67
CA THR A 32 -2.81 12.45 -13.14
C THR A 32 -2.20 11.40 -14.06
N PHE A 33 -2.44 10.12 -13.79
CA PHE A 33 -1.68 9.05 -14.43
C PHE A 33 -2.54 8.09 -15.28
N LEU A 34 -3.84 7.96 -15.01
CA LEU A 34 -4.66 7.02 -15.76
C LEU A 34 -5.30 7.67 -16.99
N GLU A 35 -5.35 6.92 -18.06
CA GLU A 35 -6.10 7.24 -19.25
C GLU A 35 -7.59 6.93 -19.00
N ASN A 36 -8.48 7.90 -19.29
CA ASN A 36 -9.94 7.78 -19.16
C ASN A 36 -10.40 7.23 -17.80
N PRO A 37 -9.98 7.79 -16.66
CA PRO A 37 -10.35 7.29 -15.34
C PRO A 37 -11.85 7.44 -15.10
N VAL A 38 -12.49 6.38 -14.61
CA VAL A 38 -13.90 6.36 -14.23
C VAL A 38 -14.02 6.12 -12.73
N LEU A 39 -14.77 6.96 -12.02
CA LEU A 39 -15.12 6.74 -10.61
C LEU A 39 -16.09 5.55 -10.50
N VAL A 40 -15.64 4.45 -9.93
CA VAL A 40 -16.41 3.20 -9.80
C VAL A 40 -16.95 2.96 -8.40
N ASN A 41 -16.36 3.62 -7.39
CA ASN A 41 -16.83 3.59 -6.00
C ASN A 41 -16.66 4.92 -5.30
N ASN A 42 -17.64 5.30 -4.47
CA ASN A 42 -17.54 6.44 -3.55
C ASN A 42 -18.34 6.21 -2.25
N VAL A 43 -18.55 4.95 -1.88
CA VAL A 43 -19.20 4.60 -0.61
C VAL A 43 -18.34 5.08 0.54
N ARG A 44 -18.92 5.80 1.50
CA ARG A 44 -18.23 6.39 2.67
C ARG A 44 -17.10 7.37 2.29
N GLY A 45 -17.09 7.92 1.08
CA GLY A 45 -16.01 8.78 0.59
C GLY A 45 -14.73 8.01 0.22
N VAL A 46 -14.74 6.69 0.26
CA VAL A 46 -13.62 5.86 -0.15
C VAL A 46 -13.65 5.70 -1.67
N GLN A 47 -12.98 6.64 -2.33
CA GLN A 47 -12.99 6.74 -3.78
C GLN A 47 -12.20 5.62 -4.44
N GLY A 48 -12.82 4.98 -5.45
CA GLY A 48 -12.19 3.99 -6.31
C GLY A 48 -12.37 4.37 -7.78
N TYR A 49 -11.30 4.30 -8.55
CA TYR A 49 -11.25 4.63 -9.97
C TYR A 49 -10.68 3.47 -10.77
N THR A 50 -11.12 3.34 -12.01
CA THR A 50 -10.51 2.42 -12.99
C THR A 50 -10.25 3.17 -14.29
N GLY A 51 -9.09 2.94 -14.87
CA GLY A 51 -8.67 3.49 -16.16
C GLY A 51 -7.58 2.61 -16.76
N ALA A 52 -6.77 3.18 -17.66
CA ALA A 52 -5.61 2.48 -18.21
C ALA A 52 -4.32 3.24 -17.91
N TYR A 53 -3.22 2.52 -17.77
CA TYR A 53 -1.88 3.07 -17.73
C TYR A 53 -1.01 2.33 -18.74
N LYS A 54 -0.48 3.04 -19.74
CA LYS A 54 0.25 2.44 -20.86
C LYS A 54 -0.54 1.31 -21.55
N GLY A 55 -1.85 1.53 -21.71
CA GLY A 55 -2.75 0.56 -22.33
C GLY A 55 -3.14 -0.64 -21.43
N VAL A 56 -2.65 -0.73 -20.21
CA VAL A 56 -3.00 -1.78 -19.24
C VAL A 56 -4.09 -1.27 -18.29
N PRO A 57 -5.21 -2.01 -18.09
CA PRO A 57 -6.20 -1.65 -17.08
C PRO A 57 -5.61 -1.66 -15.68
N VAL A 58 -5.77 -0.55 -14.96
CA VAL A 58 -5.34 -0.38 -13.56
C VAL A 58 -6.43 0.31 -12.78
N SER A 59 -6.65 -0.10 -11.56
CA SER A 59 -7.53 0.59 -10.63
C SER A 59 -6.75 1.25 -9.50
N VAL A 60 -7.33 2.29 -8.94
CA VAL A 60 -6.84 2.97 -7.74
C VAL A 60 -8.00 3.08 -6.77
N MET A 61 -7.85 2.63 -5.54
CA MET A 61 -8.89 2.76 -4.52
C MET A 61 -8.27 3.01 -3.15
N ALA A 62 -8.81 3.97 -2.41
CA ALA A 62 -8.34 4.24 -1.06
C ALA A 62 -8.63 3.08 -0.09
N SER A 63 -7.76 2.93 0.91
CA SER A 63 -7.96 1.96 2.00
C SER A 63 -8.52 2.59 3.28
N GLY A 64 -8.49 3.93 3.41
CA GLY A 64 -8.56 4.56 4.72
C GLY A 64 -7.28 4.29 5.52
N MET A 65 -7.30 4.57 6.82
CA MET A 65 -6.16 4.38 7.72
C MET A 65 -6.39 3.19 8.65
N GLY A 66 -5.30 2.46 8.92
CA GLY A 66 -5.26 1.38 9.89
C GLY A 66 -5.63 0.00 9.33
N MET A 67 -5.15 -1.02 10.03
CA MET A 67 -5.30 -2.41 9.62
C MET A 67 -6.77 -2.87 9.49
N PRO A 68 -7.71 -2.48 10.38
CA PRO A 68 -9.11 -2.86 10.19
C PRO A 68 -9.70 -2.30 8.90
N SER A 69 -9.33 -1.06 8.53
CA SER A 69 -9.86 -0.43 7.32
C SER A 69 -9.35 -1.12 6.05
N ILE A 70 -8.03 -1.26 5.89
CA ILE A 70 -7.48 -1.95 4.72
C ILE A 70 -7.93 -3.40 4.65
N GLY A 71 -8.12 -4.06 5.79
CA GLY A 71 -8.65 -5.42 5.87
C GLY A 71 -10.01 -5.55 5.21
N ILE A 72 -10.94 -4.60 5.45
CA ILE A 72 -12.25 -4.58 4.82
C ILE A 72 -12.11 -4.45 3.30
N TYR A 73 -11.48 -3.38 2.82
CA TYR A 73 -11.45 -3.05 1.41
C TYR A 73 -10.64 -4.04 0.58
N SER A 74 -9.50 -4.51 1.08
CA SER A 74 -8.70 -5.54 0.38
C SER A 74 -9.44 -6.87 0.29
N HIS A 75 -10.11 -7.30 1.36
CA HIS A 75 -10.91 -8.52 1.37
C HIS A 75 -12.02 -8.47 0.31
N GLU A 76 -12.79 -7.37 0.26
CA GLU A 76 -13.87 -7.22 -0.70
C GLU A 76 -13.35 -7.15 -2.15
N LEU A 77 -12.26 -6.42 -2.40
CA LEU A 77 -11.65 -6.36 -3.73
C LEU A 77 -11.20 -7.74 -4.22
N TYR A 78 -10.55 -8.52 -3.37
CA TYR A 78 -10.09 -9.86 -3.72
C TYR A 78 -11.23 -10.86 -3.93
N THR A 79 -12.26 -10.84 -3.06
CA THR A 79 -13.31 -11.86 -3.05
C THR A 79 -14.50 -11.55 -3.95
N GLN A 80 -14.85 -10.25 -4.11
CA GLN A 80 -16.07 -9.84 -4.81
C GLN A 80 -15.81 -9.20 -6.18
N TYR A 81 -14.64 -8.60 -6.38
CA TYR A 81 -14.35 -7.82 -7.58
C TYR A 81 -13.26 -8.43 -8.48
N GLY A 82 -12.76 -9.62 -8.13
CA GLY A 82 -11.80 -10.37 -8.95
C GLY A 82 -10.42 -9.74 -9.04
N VAL A 83 -10.05 -8.91 -8.07
CA VAL A 83 -8.71 -8.36 -7.94
C VAL A 83 -7.71 -9.46 -7.60
N GLU A 84 -6.54 -9.43 -8.20
CA GLU A 84 -5.48 -10.42 -7.99
C GLU A 84 -4.28 -9.81 -7.24
N ASN A 85 -4.00 -8.53 -7.49
CA ASN A 85 -2.84 -7.84 -6.95
C ASN A 85 -3.27 -6.53 -6.30
N ILE A 86 -2.82 -6.28 -5.07
CA ILE A 86 -2.95 -4.96 -4.43
C ILE A 86 -1.57 -4.43 -4.10
N ILE A 87 -1.27 -3.24 -4.60
CA ILE A 87 -0.04 -2.49 -4.30
C ILE A 87 -0.44 -1.29 -3.44
N ARG A 88 -0.15 -1.37 -2.14
CA ARG A 88 -0.30 -0.23 -1.25
C ARG A 88 0.72 0.84 -1.62
N VAL A 89 0.27 2.08 -1.81
CA VAL A 89 1.09 3.26 -2.10
C VAL A 89 0.85 4.31 -1.01
N GLY A 90 1.55 4.15 0.10
CA GLY A 90 1.31 4.87 1.34
C GLY A 90 2.41 5.87 1.72
N SER A 91 2.19 6.60 2.82
CA SER A 91 3.24 7.33 3.52
C SER A 91 3.72 6.53 4.73
N ALA A 92 4.95 6.77 5.16
CA ALA A 92 5.54 6.14 6.33
C ALA A 92 6.52 7.08 7.03
N GLY A 93 6.64 6.94 8.34
CA GLY A 93 7.67 7.59 9.14
C GLY A 93 8.97 6.79 9.11
N ALA A 94 10.08 7.40 8.68
CA ALA A 94 11.37 6.72 8.64
C ALA A 94 11.89 6.42 10.06
N MET A 95 12.46 5.23 10.23
CA MET A 95 13.12 4.77 11.45
C MET A 95 14.65 4.72 11.30
N ARG A 96 15.18 5.21 10.18
CA ARG A 96 16.61 5.28 9.85
C ARG A 96 16.94 6.69 9.39
N ALA A 97 18.07 7.24 9.83
CA ALA A 97 18.50 8.60 9.50
C ALA A 97 18.87 8.79 8.02
N ASP A 98 19.25 7.70 7.31
CA ASP A 98 19.62 7.73 5.89
C ASP A 98 18.44 7.68 4.93
N LEU A 99 17.21 7.63 5.44
CA LEU A 99 15.98 7.71 4.65
C LEU A 99 15.45 9.14 4.69
N GLU A 100 15.83 9.92 3.71
CA GLU A 100 15.40 11.32 3.56
C GLU A 100 13.90 11.43 3.24
N LEU A 101 13.32 12.61 3.47
CA LEU A 101 11.93 12.90 3.08
C LEU A 101 11.74 12.70 1.58
N GLY A 102 10.62 12.07 1.21
CA GLY A 102 10.33 11.70 -0.18
C GLY A 102 11.02 10.43 -0.67
N SER A 103 11.96 9.84 0.09
CA SER A 103 12.53 8.53 -0.23
C SER A 103 11.44 7.47 -0.36
N VAL A 104 11.61 6.53 -1.28
CA VAL A 104 10.69 5.41 -1.46
C VAL A 104 11.28 4.15 -0.86
N VAL A 105 10.49 3.41 -0.09
CA VAL A 105 10.87 2.11 0.50
C VAL A 105 9.84 1.04 0.15
N ALA A 106 10.27 -0.22 0.01
CA ALA A 106 9.39 -1.34 -0.18
C ALA A 106 9.45 -2.31 1.02
N GLY A 107 8.27 -2.71 1.50
CA GLY A 107 8.11 -3.66 2.60
C GLY A 107 8.19 -5.11 2.12
N GLN A 108 9.34 -5.77 2.30
CA GLN A 108 9.47 -7.21 2.11
C GLN A 108 8.67 -7.99 3.17
N GLY A 109 8.66 -7.49 4.39
CA GLY A 109 7.87 -7.97 5.51
C GLY A 109 7.32 -6.80 6.32
N ALA A 110 6.33 -7.08 7.16
CA ALA A 110 5.74 -6.09 8.05
C ALA A 110 5.52 -6.70 9.43
N CYS A 111 6.37 -6.32 10.41
CA CYS A 111 6.07 -6.63 11.80
C CYS A 111 4.94 -5.73 12.33
N THR A 112 4.26 -6.17 13.39
CA THR A 112 3.11 -5.43 13.90
C THR A 112 2.93 -5.61 15.40
N ASN A 113 2.21 -4.68 16.03
CA ASN A 113 1.68 -4.81 17.41
C ASN A 113 0.18 -5.15 17.41
N SER A 114 -0.40 -5.42 16.24
CA SER A 114 -1.82 -5.74 16.10
C SER A 114 -2.11 -7.21 16.32
N SER A 115 -3.29 -7.49 16.82
CA SER A 115 -3.89 -8.83 16.84
C SER A 115 -4.63 -9.17 15.54
N PHE A 116 -4.39 -8.45 14.45
CA PHE A 116 -5.14 -8.65 13.20
C PHE A 116 -5.09 -10.10 12.69
N ALA A 117 -3.95 -10.78 12.84
CA ALA A 117 -3.77 -12.15 12.37
C ALA A 117 -4.45 -13.20 13.28
N ASP A 118 -4.86 -12.84 14.51
CA ASP A 118 -5.49 -13.78 15.45
C ASP A 118 -6.82 -14.33 14.91
N GLN A 119 -7.51 -13.57 14.07
CA GLN A 119 -8.75 -14.01 13.39
C GLN A 119 -8.58 -15.28 12.54
N TYR A 120 -7.35 -15.60 12.13
CA TYR A 120 -7.05 -16.79 11.32
C TYR A 120 -6.73 -18.05 12.16
N GLU A 121 -6.68 -17.92 13.49
CA GLU A 121 -6.48 -19.02 14.46
C GLU A 121 -5.29 -19.94 14.15
N LEU A 122 -4.16 -19.35 13.72
CA LEU A 122 -3.00 -20.09 13.21
C LEU A 122 -2.22 -20.86 14.30
N GLY A 123 -2.50 -20.65 15.59
CA GLY A 123 -1.81 -21.33 16.69
C GLY A 123 -0.36 -20.94 16.90
N GLY A 124 0.13 -19.88 16.25
CA GLY A 124 1.50 -19.37 16.36
C GLY A 124 1.66 -18.01 15.70
N ALA A 125 2.89 -17.45 15.75
CA ALA A 125 3.19 -16.20 15.10
C ALA A 125 3.27 -16.38 13.56
N TYR A 126 2.51 -15.57 12.83
CA TYR A 126 2.60 -15.47 11.37
C TYR A 126 3.55 -14.35 10.99
N ALA A 127 4.38 -14.56 9.97
CA ALA A 127 5.25 -13.52 9.40
C ALA A 127 4.56 -12.89 8.18
N PRO A 128 3.98 -11.69 8.29
CA PRO A 128 3.38 -11.00 7.14
C PRO A 128 4.46 -10.60 6.15
N ILE A 129 4.48 -11.24 4.98
CA ILE A 129 5.44 -10.98 3.89
C ILE A 129 4.69 -10.62 2.61
N CYS A 130 5.34 -9.80 1.76
CA CYS A 130 4.81 -9.44 0.46
C CYS A 130 4.92 -10.61 -0.54
N ASP A 131 4.21 -10.47 -1.66
CA ASP A 131 4.42 -11.33 -2.83
C ASP A 131 5.75 -11.01 -3.50
N PHE A 132 6.53 -12.05 -3.80
CA PHE A 132 7.87 -11.91 -4.38
C PHE A 132 7.84 -11.34 -5.80
N ASP A 133 6.89 -11.75 -6.64
CA ASP A 133 6.80 -11.29 -8.03
C ASP A 133 6.41 -9.81 -8.10
N LEU A 134 5.47 -9.36 -7.24
CA LEU A 134 5.14 -7.95 -7.10
C LEU A 134 6.34 -7.13 -6.60
N LEU A 135 7.08 -7.65 -5.63
CA LEU A 135 8.28 -6.98 -5.12
C LEU A 135 9.34 -6.84 -6.23
N MET A 136 9.60 -7.89 -6.97
CA MET A 136 10.56 -7.86 -8.08
C MET A 136 10.14 -6.89 -9.18
N ALA A 137 8.85 -6.90 -9.55
CA ALA A 137 8.31 -5.94 -10.51
C ALA A 137 8.52 -4.48 -10.06
N ALA A 138 8.30 -4.19 -8.78
CA ALA A 138 8.51 -2.86 -8.21
C ALA A 138 10.00 -2.48 -8.16
N VAL A 139 10.88 -3.41 -7.78
CA VAL A 139 12.35 -3.18 -7.75
C VAL A 139 12.89 -2.89 -9.16
N GLU A 140 12.47 -3.67 -10.16
CA GLU A 140 12.83 -3.43 -11.56
C GLU A 140 12.32 -2.06 -12.03
N SER A 141 11.06 -1.72 -11.73
CA SER A 141 10.47 -0.44 -12.07
C SER A 141 11.21 0.74 -11.42
N ALA A 142 11.58 0.62 -10.14
CA ALA A 142 12.37 1.64 -9.46
C ALA A 142 13.73 1.85 -10.12
N ARG A 143 14.42 0.78 -10.52
CA ARG A 143 15.71 0.84 -11.23
C ARG A 143 15.58 1.52 -12.60
N GLU A 144 14.56 1.18 -13.37
CA GLU A 144 14.28 1.77 -14.68
C GLU A 144 13.96 3.28 -14.58
N LEU A 145 13.29 3.68 -13.50
CA LEU A 145 12.98 5.09 -13.19
C LEU A 145 14.16 5.85 -12.56
N GLY A 146 15.27 5.17 -12.28
CA GLY A 146 16.43 5.78 -11.59
C GLY A 146 16.15 6.12 -10.12
N VAL A 147 15.17 5.50 -9.49
CA VAL A 147 14.78 5.73 -8.10
C VAL A 147 15.43 4.70 -7.18
N LYS A 148 16.17 5.18 -6.18
CA LYS A 148 16.69 4.31 -5.11
C LYS A 148 15.54 3.90 -4.21
N MET A 149 15.25 2.60 -4.14
CA MET A 149 14.19 2.02 -3.31
C MET A 149 14.75 0.89 -2.44
N PRO A 150 15.17 1.19 -1.19
CA PRO A 150 15.52 0.16 -0.21
C PRO A 150 14.36 -0.79 0.05
N VAL A 151 14.70 -2.09 0.21
CA VAL A 151 13.76 -3.16 0.52
C VAL A 151 14.09 -3.71 1.91
N GLY A 152 13.09 -3.90 2.75
CA GLY A 152 13.28 -4.44 4.08
C GLY A 152 12.00 -4.51 4.89
N ASN A 153 12.13 -4.56 6.21
CA ASN A 153 11.00 -4.73 7.10
C ASN A 153 10.33 -3.39 7.41
N LEU A 154 8.99 -3.35 7.38
CA LEU A 154 8.15 -2.27 7.87
C LEU A 154 7.61 -2.61 9.26
N TYR A 155 7.08 -1.62 9.94
CA TYR A 155 6.30 -1.80 11.16
C TYR A 155 4.90 -1.22 10.96
N SER A 156 3.90 -2.08 10.97
CA SER A 156 2.50 -1.69 10.93
C SER A 156 1.98 -1.53 12.36
N SER A 157 1.70 -0.29 12.74
CA SER A 157 1.23 0.05 14.09
C SER A 157 -0.28 0.28 14.12
N ASP A 158 -0.95 -0.21 15.17
CA ASP A 158 -2.36 0.09 15.45
C ASP A 158 -2.56 1.52 15.97
N THR A 159 -1.49 2.19 16.40
CA THR A 159 -1.54 3.53 16.97
C THR A 159 -0.55 4.46 16.28
N PHE A 160 -1.00 5.66 15.90
CA PHE A 160 -0.14 6.70 15.35
C PHE A 160 0.78 7.31 16.44
N TYR A 161 0.21 7.58 17.62
CA TYR A 161 0.95 8.12 18.75
C TYR A 161 1.56 7.00 19.60
N ASP A 162 2.88 6.94 19.65
CA ASP A 162 3.65 5.85 20.30
C ASP A 162 3.88 6.12 21.80
N ALA A 163 2.83 6.05 22.59
CA ALA A 163 2.91 6.26 24.04
C ALA A 163 3.82 5.24 24.77
N ALA A 164 4.06 4.08 24.18
CA ALA A 164 4.83 2.99 24.77
C ALA A 164 6.31 2.96 24.34
N GLY A 165 6.75 3.88 23.47
CA GLY A 165 8.12 3.90 22.94
C GLY A 165 8.50 2.67 22.12
N ARG A 166 7.53 2.10 21.37
CA ARG A 166 7.75 0.91 20.54
C ARG A 166 8.64 1.20 19.35
N ASN A 167 8.51 2.40 18.77
CA ASN A 167 9.30 2.82 17.62
C ASN A 167 10.81 2.70 17.88
N ASP A 168 11.29 3.09 19.08
CA ASP A 168 12.70 2.98 19.42
C ASP A 168 13.20 1.53 19.54
N ARG A 169 12.33 0.62 19.93
CA ARG A 169 12.65 -0.82 19.94
C ARG A 169 12.69 -1.39 18.52
N MET A 170 11.78 -0.97 17.65
CA MET A 170 11.75 -1.38 16.24
C MET A 170 12.97 -0.85 15.47
N LYS A 171 13.40 0.40 15.74
CA LYS A 171 14.66 0.94 15.21
C LYS A 171 15.87 0.03 15.51
N LYS A 172 15.98 -0.49 16.76
CA LYS A 172 17.06 -1.40 17.14
C LYS A 172 17.03 -2.74 16.39
N MET A 173 15.87 -3.15 15.89
CA MET A 173 15.71 -4.36 15.07
C MET A 173 15.93 -4.10 13.58
N GLY A 174 16.34 -2.90 13.18
CA GLY A 174 16.62 -2.53 11.79
C GLY A 174 15.37 -2.32 10.93
N VAL A 175 14.21 -2.11 11.56
CA VAL A 175 12.97 -1.76 10.82
C VAL A 175 13.17 -0.42 10.13
N MET A 176 12.80 -0.32 8.86
CA MET A 176 13.07 0.85 8.03
C MET A 176 12.11 2.01 8.31
N ALA A 177 10.83 1.70 8.42
CA ALA A 177 9.78 2.72 8.54
C ALA A 177 8.54 2.16 9.25
N VAL A 178 7.74 3.07 9.86
CA VAL A 178 6.45 2.77 10.47
C VAL A 178 5.32 3.27 9.57
N GLU A 179 4.30 2.45 9.42
CA GLU A 179 3.03 2.74 8.76
C GLU A 179 1.90 1.99 9.49
N MET A 180 0.71 1.85 8.95
CA MET A 180 -0.43 1.33 9.72
C MET A 180 -1.24 0.23 9.00
N GLU A 181 -0.80 -0.34 7.86
CA GLU A 181 -1.66 -1.18 7.01
C GLU A 181 -1.00 -2.43 6.42
N ALA A 182 0.30 -2.42 6.16
CA ALA A 182 0.98 -3.46 5.38
C ALA A 182 0.81 -4.87 5.96
N ALA A 183 0.90 -5.03 7.28
CA ALA A 183 0.76 -6.33 7.92
C ALA A 183 -0.62 -6.95 7.67
N ALA A 184 -1.70 -6.17 7.80
CA ALA A 184 -3.05 -6.65 7.53
C ALA A 184 -3.26 -6.98 6.06
N LEU A 185 -2.75 -6.15 5.16
CA LEU A 185 -2.82 -6.40 3.72
C LEU A 185 -2.13 -7.71 3.33
N TYR A 186 -0.93 -7.96 3.88
CA TYR A 186 -0.19 -9.19 3.62
C TYR A 186 -0.90 -10.43 4.19
N CYS A 187 -1.42 -10.34 5.40
CA CYS A 187 -2.22 -11.42 6.00
C CYS A 187 -3.47 -11.73 5.17
N THR A 188 -4.21 -10.70 4.76
CA THR A 188 -5.42 -10.86 3.95
C THR A 188 -5.12 -11.49 2.59
N ALA A 189 -4.08 -11.02 1.91
CA ALA A 189 -3.66 -11.56 0.62
C ALA A 189 -3.23 -13.04 0.74
N ALA A 190 -2.40 -13.36 1.73
CA ALA A 190 -1.94 -14.74 1.97
C ALA A 190 -3.12 -15.69 2.26
N TYR A 191 -4.05 -15.29 3.14
CA TYR A 191 -5.22 -16.09 3.48
C TYR A 191 -6.11 -16.39 2.26
N LEU A 192 -6.21 -15.44 1.33
CA LEU A 192 -7.03 -15.56 0.12
C LEU A 192 -6.29 -16.09 -1.12
N GLY A 193 -4.99 -16.45 -0.99
CA GLY A 193 -4.17 -16.88 -2.12
C GLY A 193 -3.99 -15.78 -3.17
N LYS A 194 -3.90 -14.53 -2.73
CA LYS A 194 -3.72 -13.33 -3.56
C LYS A 194 -2.36 -12.68 -3.33
N ARG A 195 -2.05 -11.63 -4.10
CA ARG A 195 -0.74 -10.96 -4.05
C ARG A 195 -0.87 -9.55 -3.48
N ALA A 196 0.08 -9.19 -2.62
CA ALA A 196 0.16 -7.86 -2.03
C ALA A 196 1.60 -7.36 -1.92
N LEU A 197 1.75 -6.03 -2.05
CA LEU A 197 3.00 -5.32 -1.80
C LEU A 197 2.67 -3.96 -1.17
N ALA A 198 3.50 -3.50 -0.24
CA ALA A 198 3.48 -2.13 0.27
C ALA A 198 4.74 -1.38 -0.18
N ILE A 199 4.52 -0.26 -0.85
CA ILE A 199 5.55 0.72 -1.20
C ILE A 199 5.16 2.00 -0.48
N CYS A 200 6.11 2.62 0.24
CA CYS A 200 5.83 3.83 1.00
C CYS A 200 6.82 4.93 0.64
N SER A 201 6.33 6.18 0.58
CA SER A 201 7.17 7.36 0.60
C SER A 201 7.34 7.87 2.01
N ILE A 202 8.57 8.28 2.35
CA ILE A 202 8.88 8.83 3.66
C ILE A 202 8.29 10.23 3.78
N SER A 203 7.36 10.41 4.71
CA SER A 203 6.70 11.69 5.01
C SER A 203 7.32 12.44 6.18
N ASP A 204 7.93 11.70 7.08
CA ASP A 204 8.60 12.21 8.29
C ASP A 204 9.73 11.26 8.69
N ASN A 205 10.72 11.78 9.40
CA ASN A 205 11.84 10.98 9.89
C ASN A 205 11.91 11.05 11.42
N LEU A 206 11.60 9.93 12.07
CA LEU A 206 11.56 9.80 13.54
C LEU A 206 12.95 9.81 14.20
N VAL A 207 14.03 9.88 13.41
CA VAL A 207 15.40 9.97 13.90
C VAL A 207 15.91 11.40 13.81
N THR A 208 15.66 12.10 12.68
CA THR A 208 16.11 13.49 12.47
C THR A 208 15.10 14.53 12.92
N GLY A 209 13.83 14.14 13.08
CA GLY A 209 12.72 15.04 13.44
C GLY A 209 12.19 15.89 12.29
N GLU A 210 12.61 15.61 11.05
CA GLU A 210 12.12 16.29 9.86
C GLU A 210 10.76 15.75 9.45
N GLU A 211 9.88 16.63 8.93
CA GLU A 211 8.55 16.23 8.42
C GLU A 211 8.11 17.08 7.22
N LEU A 212 7.34 16.48 6.33
CA LEU A 212 6.70 17.19 5.22
C LEU A 212 5.38 17.82 5.67
N PRO A 213 5.05 19.03 5.19
CA PRO A 213 3.75 19.63 5.39
C PRO A 213 2.62 18.71 4.91
N PRO A 214 1.44 18.69 5.57
CA PRO A 214 0.32 17.83 5.17
C PRO A 214 -0.11 17.99 3.71
N ALA A 215 -0.10 19.21 3.18
CA ALA A 215 -0.48 19.49 1.80
C ALA A 215 0.46 18.81 0.78
N ASP A 216 1.74 18.71 1.09
CA ASP A 216 2.74 18.11 0.21
C ASP A 216 2.61 16.59 0.15
N ARG A 217 2.10 15.96 1.19
CA ARG A 217 1.93 14.50 1.27
C ARG A 217 0.94 13.92 0.24
N GLN A 218 0.08 14.75 -0.35
CA GLN A 218 -0.90 14.30 -1.36
C GLN A 218 -0.28 14.17 -2.75
N THR A 219 0.58 15.11 -3.14
CA THR A 219 0.99 15.30 -4.53
C THR A 219 2.48 15.06 -4.78
N THR A 220 3.35 15.09 -3.76
CA THR A 220 4.81 15.00 -3.95
C THR A 220 5.34 13.57 -4.11
N PHE A 221 4.56 12.55 -3.75
CA PHE A 221 5.02 11.15 -3.77
C PHE A 221 4.91 10.47 -5.14
N THR A 222 5.16 11.23 -6.23
CA THR A 222 4.97 10.75 -7.61
C THR A 222 5.87 9.59 -7.99
N ASN A 223 7.09 9.50 -7.44
CA ASN A 223 7.99 8.37 -7.70
C ASN A 223 7.40 7.05 -7.21
N MET A 224 6.84 7.02 -6.00
CA MET A 224 6.16 5.84 -5.45
C MET A 224 4.97 5.43 -6.33
N MET A 225 4.16 6.41 -6.74
CA MET A 225 2.98 6.16 -7.58
C MET A 225 3.39 5.58 -8.93
N LYS A 226 4.41 6.15 -9.58
CA LYS A 226 4.96 5.64 -10.85
C LYS A 226 5.51 4.23 -10.69
N ILE A 227 6.28 3.94 -9.65
CA ILE A 227 6.79 2.59 -9.37
C ILE A 227 5.63 1.59 -9.26
N GLY A 228 4.57 1.94 -8.53
CA GLY A 228 3.38 1.09 -8.40
C GLY A 228 2.67 0.83 -9.74
N LEU A 229 2.52 1.88 -10.57
CA LEU A 229 1.91 1.78 -11.90
C LEU A 229 2.76 0.94 -12.87
N GLU A 230 4.07 1.16 -12.91
CA GLU A 230 4.98 0.34 -13.73
C GLU A 230 4.99 -1.12 -13.27
N ALA A 231 4.96 -1.37 -11.97
CA ALA A 231 4.84 -2.72 -11.43
C ALA A 231 3.52 -3.39 -11.87
N ALA A 232 2.40 -2.64 -11.90
CA ALA A 232 1.13 -3.15 -12.40
C ALA A 232 1.21 -3.57 -13.88
N VAL A 233 1.90 -2.77 -14.71
CA VAL A 233 2.14 -3.10 -16.13
C VAL A 233 2.97 -4.38 -16.26
N LYS A 234 4.07 -4.50 -15.50
CA LYS A 234 4.92 -5.71 -15.52
C LYS A 234 4.15 -6.97 -15.07
N MET A 235 3.30 -6.85 -14.06
CA MET A 235 2.46 -7.97 -13.61
C MET A 235 1.44 -8.40 -14.67
N ALA A 236 0.86 -7.47 -15.42
CA ALA A 236 -0.06 -7.79 -16.52
C ALA A 236 0.66 -8.51 -17.68
N GLN A 237 1.96 -8.30 -17.86
CA GLN A 237 2.76 -8.97 -18.90
C GLN A 237 3.22 -10.38 -18.49
N ARG A 238 3.28 -10.66 -17.18
CA ARG A 238 3.73 -11.96 -16.64
C ARG A 238 2.60 -13.00 -16.54
N GLY A 239 1.36 -12.56 -16.54
CA GLY A 239 0.19 -13.41 -16.30
C GLY A 239 -0.87 -13.38 -17.25
#